data_a150eefe99f1633cc16055e61d3ac84f
#
_entry.id   a150eefe99f1633cc16055e61d3ac84f
#
_cell.length_a   1.000
_cell.length_b   1.000
_cell.length_c   1.000
_cell.angle_alpha   90.00
_cell.angle_beta   90.00
_cell.angle_gamma   90.00
#
_symmetry.space_group_name_H-M   'P 1'
#
loop_
_entity.id
_entity.type
_entity.pdbx_description
1 polymer ?
#
loop_
_entity_poly.entity_id
_entity_poly.type
_entity_poly.pdbx_seq_one_letter_code
_entity_poly.pdbx_strand_id
1 'polypeptide(L)'
;DQLVIDAMDASTPLTSTVGTAVGGAGTNLNMAKIIKAQVELRNQGVPNSELFACIEALGLGGLLNDNTATSIDYQAAKALVSGEINTYVGFEFVILESRTEGGLTEAANVVDSWFFQRPAVGLAIGIDMRTDVDWVAERTSWLCNGMLKAGSVVRDEGGLVKVQYTESA
;
A
#
# COMPACT_ATOMS: atom_id res chain seq x y z
N ASP A 1 6.28 -2.49 8.31
CA ASP A 1 5.54 -1.95 7.15
C ASP A 1 5.83 -0.46 6.93
N GLN A 2 5.85 0.38 8.00
CA GLN A 2 6.09 1.82 7.87
C GLN A 2 7.38 2.18 7.12
N LEU A 3 8.49 1.50 7.39
CA LEU A 3 9.75 1.76 6.69
C LEU A 3 9.63 1.64 5.16
N VAL A 4 8.81 0.70 4.70
CA VAL A 4 8.58 0.49 3.26
C VAL A 4 7.73 1.62 2.70
N ILE A 5 6.70 2.04 3.42
CA ILE A 5 5.83 3.16 3.03
C ILE A 5 6.65 4.46 2.94
N ASP A 6 7.44 4.76 3.96
CA ASP A 6 8.30 5.94 4.00
C ASP A 6 9.30 5.98 2.84
N ALA A 7 9.85 4.81 2.45
CA ALA A 7 10.74 4.71 1.30
C ALA A 7 10.01 4.95 -0.02
N MET A 8 8.75 4.49 -0.15
CA MET A 8 7.92 4.75 -1.32
C MET A 8 7.50 6.22 -1.39
N ASP A 9 7.12 6.83 -0.27
CA ASP A 9 6.75 8.25 -0.20
C ASP A 9 7.94 9.18 -0.51
N ALA A 10 9.15 8.79 -0.11
CA ALA A 10 10.37 9.53 -0.42
C ALA A 10 10.84 9.37 -1.87
N SER A 11 10.33 8.37 -2.59
CA SER A 11 10.69 8.10 -3.99
C SER A 11 9.87 8.96 -4.95
N THR A 12 10.41 9.16 -6.15
CA THR A 12 9.67 9.77 -7.27
C THR A 12 9.37 8.65 -8.28
N PRO A 13 8.13 8.11 -8.30
CA PRO A 13 7.82 7.05 -9.26
C PRO A 13 7.99 7.55 -10.69
N LEU A 14 8.62 6.75 -11.55
CA LEU A 14 8.77 7.06 -12.98
C LEU A 14 7.44 7.02 -13.73
N THR A 15 6.47 6.31 -13.18
CA THR A 15 5.12 6.27 -13.71
C THR A 15 4.33 7.51 -13.30
N SER A 16 3.40 7.93 -14.12
CA SER A 16 2.52 9.04 -13.79
C SER A 16 1.61 8.67 -12.62
N THR A 17 1.47 9.59 -11.66
CA THR A 17 0.51 9.43 -10.57
C THR A 17 -0.92 9.33 -11.11
N VAL A 18 -1.65 8.31 -10.69
CA VAL A 18 -3.08 8.17 -10.98
C VAL A 18 -3.85 9.08 -10.02
N GLY A 19 -4.29 10.22 -10.53
CA GLY A 19 -4.88 11.28 -9.70
C GLY A 19 -6.32 11.03 -9.31
N THR A 20 -6.81 11.86 -8.40
CA THR A 20 -8.17 11.82 -7.85
C THR A 20 -9.28 11.93 -8.90
N ALA A 21 -8.99 12.56 -10.05
CA ALA A 21 -9.97 12.79 -11.12
C ALA A 21 -10.21 11.55 -12.02
N VAL A 22 -9.42 10.48 -11.91
CA VAL A 22 -9.63 9.26 -12.72
C VAL A 22 -10.92 8.57 -12.28
N GLY A 23 -11.84 8.38 -13.24
CA GLY A 23 -13.18 7.85 -12.97
C GLY A 23 -14.18 8.87 -12.44
N GLY A 24 -13.82 10.16 -12.40
CA GLY A 24 -14.63 11.28 -11.93
C GLY A 24 -13.84 12.22 -11.01
N ALA A 25 -14.28 13.46 -10.90
CA ALA A 25 -13.61 14.44 -10.02
C ALA A 25 -13.84 14.09 -8.54
N GLY A 26 -12.75 13.95 -7.78
CA GLY A 26 -12.80 13.70 -6.34
C GLY A 26 -13.46 12.38 -5.95
N THR A 27 -13.24 11.32 -6.71
CA THR A 27 -13.83 10.00 -6.45
C THR A 27 -12.98 9.17 -5.50
N ASN A 28 -13.67 8.31 -4.74
CA ASN A 28 -13.08 7.21 -3.99
C ASN A 28 -12.24 6.29 -4.89
N LEU A 29 -11.58 5.32 -4.28
CA LEU A 29 -10.95 4.25 -5.03
C LEU A 29 -12.02 3.53 -5.88
N ASN A 30 -11.80 3.47 -7.18
CA ASN A 30 -12.70 2.84 -8.14
C ASN A 30 -11.93 1.94 -9.12
N MET A 31 -12.68 1.14 -9.87
CA MET A 31 -12.14 0.22 -10.85
C MET A 31 -11.25 0.90 -11.91
N ALA A 32 -11.64 2.08 -12.35
CA ALA A 32 -10.89 2.82 -13.37
C ALA A 32 -9.46 3.19 -12.90
N LYS A 33 -9.29 3.53 -11.62
CA LYS A 33 -7.99 3.83 -11.03
C LYS A 33 -7.09 2.59 -10.98
N ILE A 34 -7.66 1.43 -10.60
CA ILE A 34 -6.91 0.16 -10.53
C ILE A 34 -6.44 -0.26 -11.94
N ILE A 35 -7.34 -0.20 -12.92
CA ILE A 35 -6.99 -0.51 -14.33
C ILE A 35 -5.91 0.44 -14.82
N LYS A 36 -6.02 1.74 -14.53
CA LYS A 36 -5.02 2.73 -14.94
C LYS A 36 -3.66 2.43 -14.30
N ALA A 37 -3.61 2.10 -13.01
CA ALA A 37 -2.38 1.71 -12.34
C ALA A 37 -1.74 0.47 -12.98
N GLN A 38 -2.55 -0.53 -13.34
CA GLN A 38 -2.05 -1.73 -14.03
C GLN A 38 -1.48 -1.39 -15.42
N VAL A 39 -2.16 -0.52 -16.17
CA VAL A 39 -1.69 -0.08 -17.49
C VAL A 39 -0.35 0.64 -17.38
N GLU A 40 -0.19 1.52 -16.38
CA GLU A 40 1.06 2.25 -16.17
C GLU A 40 2.22 1.30 -15.84
N LEU A 41 2.02 0.32 -14.95
CA LEU A 41 3.04 -0.69 -14.65
C LEU A 41 3.43 -1.50 -15.90
N ARG A 42 2.45 -1.89 -16.70
CA ARG A 42 2.71 -2.62 -17.95
C ARG A 42 3.44 -1.79 -18.99
N ASN A 43 3.17 -0.49 -19.07
CA ASN A 43 3.88 0.42 -19.97
C ASN A 43 5.38 0.50 -19.61
N GLN A 44 5.73 0.31 -18.33
CA GLN A 44 7.12 0.21 -17.87
C GLN A 44 7.73 -1.19 -18.05
N GLY A 45 6.98 -2.14 -18.62
CA GLY A 45 7.47 -3.50 -18.84
C GLY A 45 7.45 -4.40 -17.60
N VAL A 46 6.73 -4.01 -16.55
CA VAL A 46 6.61 -4.79 -15.32
C VAL A 46 5.81 -6.07 -15.59
N PRO A 47 6.32 -7.26 -15.23
CA PRO A 47 5.59 -8.50 -15.35
C PRO A 47 4.37 -8.54 -14.43
N ASN A 48 3.33 -9.28 -14.86
CA ASN A 48 2.06 -9.40 -14.14
C ASN A 48 2.12 -10.45 -13.01
N SER A 49 3.22 -10.47 -12.29
CA SER A 49 3.46 -11.39 -11.17
C SER A 49 3.89 -10.61 -9.93
N GLU A 50 3.43 -11.06 -8.77
CA GLU A 50 3.78 -10.44 -7.47
C GLU A 50 3.48 -8.94 -7.41
N LEU A 51 2.29 -8.55 -7.87
CA LEU A 51 1.80 -7.19 -7.79
C LEU A 51 1.01 -7.00 -6.49
N PHE A 52 1.34 -5.97 -5.75
CA PHE A 52 0.70 -5.61 -4.48
C PHE A 52 0.07 -4.23 -4.56
N ALA A 53 -1.01 -4.06 -3.82
CA ALA A 53 -1.70 -2.78 -3.67
C ALA A 53 -1.92 -2.49 -2.19
N CYS A 54 -1.29 -1.46 -1.67
CA CYS A 54 -1.51 -0.96 -0.32
C CYS A 54 -2.65 0.05 -0.33
N ILE A 55 -3.77 -0.31 0.28
CA ILE A 55 -4.97 0.53 0.34
C ILE A 55 -5.46 0.67 1.79
N GLU A 56 -6.27 1.67 2.03
CA GLU A 56 -6.96 1.87 3.29
C GLU A 56 -8.33 1.17 3.31
N ALA A 57 -8.87 0.95 4.51
CA ALA A 57 -10.19 0.33 4.69
C ALA A 57 -11.32 1.14 4.03
N LEU A 58 -11.26 2.48 4.07
CA LEU A 58 -12.24 3.35 3.40
C LEU A 58 -12.13 3.27 1.87
N GLY A 59 -10.90 3.18 1.33
CA GLY A 59 -10.69 2.93 -0.09
C GLY A 59 -11.28 1.59 -0.55
N LEU A 60 -11.18 0.54 0.29
CA LEU A 60 -11.84 -0.73 0.04
C LEU A 60 -13.38 -0.57 0.02
N GLY A 61 -13.95 0.19 0.97
CA GLY A 61 -15.37 0.51 0.98
C GLY A 61 -15.83 1.22 -0.30
N GLY A 62 -15.04 2.18 -0.81
CA GLY A 62 -15.28 2.85 -2.08
C GLY A 62 -15.30 1.89 -3.27
N LEU A 63 -14.36 0.94 -3.29
CA LEU A 63 -14.28 -0.08 -4.34
C LEU A 63 -15.47 -1.06 -4.29
N LEU A 64 -15.93 -1.45 -3.11
CA LEU A 64 -17.11 -2.29 -2.92
C LEU A 64 -18.41 -1.58 -3.35
N ASN A 65 -18.46 -0.26 -3.24
CA ASN A 65 -19.59 0.56 -3.69
C ASN A 65 -19.57 0.86 -5.20
N ASP A 66 -18.47 0.57 -5.89
CA ASP A 66 -18.38 0.76 -7.34
C ASP A 66 -19.24 -0.28 -8.07
N ASN A 67 -20.28 0.19 -8.77
CA ASN A 67 -21.20 -0.67 -9.53
C ASN A 67 -20.48 -1.50 -10.60
N THR A 68 -19.36 -1.02 -11.12
CA THR A 68 -18.54 -1.74 -12.09
C THR A 68 -17.84 -2.93 -11.45
N ALA A 69 -17.37 -2.76 -10.21
CA ALA A 69 -16.70 -3.81 -9.45
C ALA A 69 -17.66 -4.87 -8.93
N THR A 70 -18.89 -4.49 -8.61
CA THR A 70 -19.94 -5.39 -8.06
C THR A 70 -20.85 -6.03 -9.11
N SER A 71 -20.69 -5.72 -10.39
CA SER A 71 -21.47 -6.30 -11.48
C SER A 71 -21.31 -7.83 -11.55
N ILE A 72 -22.45 -8.54 -11.66
CA ILE A 72 -22.52 -10.00 -11.65
C ILE A 72 -21.80 -10.65 -12.84
N ASP A 73 -21.60 -9.90 -13.92
CA ASP A 73 -20.90 -10.38 -15.12
C ASP A 73 -19.38 -10.60 -14.90
N TYR A 74 -18.82 -10.12 -13.80
CA TYR A 74 -17.43 -10.33 -13.43
C TYR A 74 -17.30 -11.43 -12.38
N GLN A 75 -16.72 -12.58 -12.75
CA GLN A 75 -16.45 -13.68 -11.81
C GLN A 75 -15.52 -13.26 -10.64
N ALA A 76 -14.72 -12.23 -10.83
CA ALA A 76 -13.89 -11.64 -9.77
C ALA A 76 -14.71 -10.87 -8.71
N ALA A 77 -15.93 -10.45 -9.03
CA ALA A 77 -16.80 -9.71 -8.11
C ALA A 77 -17.30 -10.56 -6.92
N LYS A 78 -17.27 -11.88 -7.02
CA LYS A 78 -17.60 -12.75 -5.87
C LYS A 78 -16.61 -12.60 -4.71
N ALA A 79 -15.34 -12.40 -5.00
CA ALA A 79 -14.32 -12.19 -3.97
C ALA A 79 -14.45 -10.80 -3.34
N LEU A 80 -14.87 -9.79 -4.11
CA LEU A 80 -15.19 -8.46 -3.61
C LEU A 80 -16.44 -8.46 -2.70
N VAL A 81 -17.50 -9.14 -3.10
CA VAL A 81 -18.75 -9.20 -2.34
C VAL A 81 -18.60 -9.96 -1.02
N SER A 82 -17.66 -10.90 -0.92
CA SER A 82 -17.40 -11.61 0.34
C SER A 82 -16.57 -10.80 1.34
N GLY A 83 -16.03 -9.64 0.96
CA GLY A 83 -15.13 -8.86 1.79
C GLY A 83 -13.72 -9.45 1.96
N GLU A 84 -13.46 -10.59 1.35
CA GLU A 84 -12.15 -11.26 1.31
C GLU A 84 -11.46 -10.97 -0.02
N ILE A 85 -11.00 -9.72 -0.21
CA ILE A 85 -10.22 -9.38 -1.40
C ILE A 85 -8.77 -9.79 -1.15
N ASN A 86 -8.40 -10.96 -1.65
CA ASN A 86 -6.99 -11.31 -1.70
C ASN A 86 -6.35 -10.89 -3.02
N THR A 87 -7.04 -11.07 -4.16
CA THR A 87 -6.47 -10.73 -5.47
C THR A 87 -7.54 -10.19 -6.41
N TYR A 88 -7.35 -8.98 -6.96
CA TYR A 88 -8.23 -8.37 -7.93
C TYR A 88 -7.45 -7.62 -9.00
N VAL A 89 -7.81 -7.82 -10.28
CA VAL A 89 -7.09 -7.24 -11.44
C VAL A 89 -5.58 -7.52 -11.41
N GLY A 90 -5.18 -8.67 -10.84
CA GLY A 90 -3.77 -9.08 -10.74
C GLY A 90 -2.99 -8.48 -9.57
N PHE A 91 -3.61 -7.65 -8.73
CA PHE A 91 -3.03 -7.12 -7.51
C PHE A 91 -3.50 -7.91 -6.29
N GLU A 92 -2.58 -8.18 -5.38
CA GLU A 92 -2.88 -8.63 -4.02
C GLU A 92 -3.05 -7.40 -3.13
N PHE A 93 -4.21 -7.28 -2.48
CA PHE A 93 -4.53 -6.13 -1.65
C PHE A 93 -4.05 -6.31 -0.22
N VAL A 94 -3.31 -5.33 0.26
CA VAL A 94 -2.87 -5.20 1.65
C VAL A 94 -3.59 -4.00 2.25
N ILE A 95 -4.45 -4.27 3.26
CA ILE A 95 -5.17 -3.21 3.95
C ILE A 95 -4.27 -2.64 5.03
N LEU A 96 -3.99 -1.35 4.95
CA LEU A 96 -3.21 -0.60 5.92
C LEU A 96 -4.11 0.39 6.64
N GLU A 97 -3.72 0.74 7.85
CA GLU A 97 -4.41 1.79 8.61
C GLU A 97 -3.92 3.18 8.18
N SER A 98 -4.82 4.15 8.24
CA SER A 98 -4.47 5.57 8.23
C SER A 98 -4.30 6.01 9.68
N ARG A 99 -3.08 6.34 10.05
CA ARG A 99 -2.75 6.86 11.39
C ARG A 99 -1.80 8.05 11.27
N THR A 100 -1.92 8.97 12.20
CA THR A 100 -1.01 10.13 12.30
C THR A 100 0.45 9.73 12.50
N GLU A 101 0.71 8.54 13.06
CA GLU A 101 2.05 8.04 13.42
C GLU A 101 2.53 6.88 12.53
N GLY A 102 1.78 6.55 11.48
CA GLY A 102 2.12 5.47 10.56
C GLY A 102 0.94 5.10 9.67
N GLY A 103 1.20 4.43 8.55
CA GLY A 103 0.20 4.08 7.57
C GLY A 103 0.38 4.86 6.26
N LEU A 104 -0.66 4.92 5.45
CA LEU A 104 -0.67 5.66 4.20
C LEU A 104 -0.73 7.16 4.46
N THR A 105 -0.05 7.93 3.63
CA THR A 105 -0.03 9.40 3.73
C THR A 105 -1.37 9.96 3.29
N GLU A 106 -2.00 10.74 4.17
CA GLU A 106 -3.23 11.46 3.91
C GLU A 106 -3.00 12.96 3.99
N ALA A 107 -3.48 13.71 3.00
CA ALA A 107 -3.46 15.16 2.97
C ALA A 107 -4.75 15.71 2.38
N ALA A 108 -5.47 16.54 3.14
CA ALA A 108 -6.72 17.19 2.71
C ALA A 108 -7.78 16.21 2.17
N ASN A 109 -8.01 15.11 2.86
CA ASN A 109 -8.90 14.01 2.49
C ASN A 109 -8.49 13.27 1.19
N VAL A 110 -7.24 13.40 0.78
CA VAL A 110 -6.67 12.62 -0.32
C VAL A 110 -5.68 11.64 0.26
N VAL A 111 -5.91 10.36 0.01
CA VAL A 111 -5.05 9.27 0.41
C VAL A 111 -4.13 8.88 -0.73
N ASP A 112 -2.85 8.73 -0.42
CA ASP A 112 -1.83 8.24 -1.32
C ASP A 112 -1.65 6.73 -1.13
N SER A 113 -2.17 5.95 -2.08
CA SER A 113 -2.02 4.49 -2.11
C SER A 113 -0.92 4.08 -3.06
N TRP A 114 -0.26 2.95 -2.74
CA TRP A 114 0.85 2.44 -3.51
C TRP A 114 0.52 1.12 -4.17
N PHE A 115 0.71 1.07 -5.49
CA PHE A 115 0.59 -0.11 -6.32
C PHE A 115 1.98 -0.44 -6.85
N PHE A 116 2.52 -1.60 -6.52
CA PHE A 116 3.91 -1.92 -6.82
C PHE A 116 4.14 -3.40 -7.07
N GLN A 117 5.25 -3.70 -7.73
CA GLN A 117 5.77 -5.05 -7.83
C GLN A 117 6.76 -5.33 -6.70
N ARG A 118 6.68 -6.50 -6.09
CA ARG A 118 7.52 -6.90 -4.95
C ARG A 118 9.03 -6.65 -5.16
N PRO A 119 9.66 -6.99 -6.31
CA PRO A 119 11.06 -6.70 -6.54
C PRO A 119 11.42 -5.20 -6.62
N ALA A 120 10.44 -4.32 -6.84
CA ALA A 120 10.68 -2.88 -6.94
C ALA A 120 11.07 -2.24 -5.60
N VAL A 121 10.69 -2.87 -4.49
CA VAL A 121 10.97 -2.38 -3.14
C VAL A 121 11.84 -3.40 -2.40
N GLY A 122 12.91 -2.95 -1.79
CA GLY A 122 13.81 -3.75 -0.97
C GLY A 122 13.70 -3.41 0.51
N LEU A 123 13.57 -4.43 1.36
CA LEU A 123 13.68 -4.35 2.80
C LEU A 123 14.95 -5.10 3.25
N ALA A 124 15.81 -4.44 4.00
CA ALA A 124 17.01 -5.03 4.58
C ALA A 124 16.90 -5.02 6.11
N ILE A 125 17.10 -6.17 6.72
CA ILE A 125 17.16 -6.34 8.18
C ILE A 125 18.61 -6.61 8.54
N GLY A 126 19.27 -5.64 9.18
CA GLY A 126 20.67 -5.75 9.59
C GLY A 126 20.84 -6.37 10.97
N ILE A 127 19.92 -6.09 11.87
CA ILE A 127 19.83 -6.71 13.19
C ILE A 127 18.37 -7.09 13.39
N ASP A 128 18.12 -8.37 13.57
CA ASP A 128 16.79 -8.87 13.86
C ASP A 128 16.34 -8.41 15.26
N MET A 129 15.04 -8.38 15.49
CA MET A 129 14.49 -7.96 16.78
C MET A 129 14.98 -8.89 17.88
N ARG A 130 15.78 -8.33 18.79
CA ARG A 130 16.22 -9.05 19.97
C ARG A 130 16.01 -8.20 21.21
N THR A 131 15.68 -8.86 22.31
CA THR A 131 15.50 -8.24 23.62
C THR A 131 16.54 -8.81 24.58
N ASP A 132 17.33 -7.92 25.17
CA ASP A 132 18.26 -8.26 26.24
C ASP A 132 17.69 -7.77 27.59
N VAL A 133 17.72 -8.63 28.61
CA VAL A 133 17.21 -8.29 29.94
C VAL A 133 18.33 -8.48 30.93
N ASP A 134 18.80 -7.38 31.51
CA ASP A 134 19.91 -7.37 32.49
C ASP A 134 19.47 -6.80 33.83
N TRP A 135 20.07 -7.34 34.90
CA TRP A 135 19.88 -6.81 36.23
C TRP A 135 20.87 -5.68 36.52
N VAL A 136 20.39 -4.48 36.82
CA VAL A 136 21.20 -3.31 37.18
C VAL A 136 21.21 -3.19 38.70
N ALA A 137 22.32 -3.65 39.33
CA ALA A 137 22.43 -3.65 40.78
C ALA A 137 22.40 -2.25 41.42
N GLU A 138 22.96 -1.25 40.74
CA GLU A 138 23.02 0.14 41.20
C GLU A 138 21.63 0.78 41.34
N ARG A 139 20.67 0.32 40.53
CA ARG A 139 19.28 0.86 40.50
C ARG A 139 18.27 -0.11 41.09
N THR A 140 18.71 -1.30 41.49
CA THR A 140 17.83 -2.37 41.99
C THR A 140 16.65 -2.64 41.05
N SER A 141 16.91 -2.65 39.74
CA SER A 141 15.89 -2.77 38.69
C SER A 141 16.38 -3.62 37.53
N TRP A 142 15.45 -4.16 36.77
CA TRP A 142 15.72 -4.84 35.50
C TRP A 142 15.76 -3.85 34.34
N LEU A 143 16.82 -3.90 33.55
CA LEU A 143 16.94 -3.17 32.31
C LEU A 143 16.46 -4.09 31.16
N CYS A 144 15.40 -3.68 30.47
CA CYS A 144 14.97 -4.32 29.24
C CYS A 144 15.42 -3.46 28.05
N ASN A 145 16.27 -4.01 27.20
CA ASN A 145 16.78 -3.33 26.02
C ASN A 145 16.33 -4.07 24.76
N GLY A 146 15.57 -3.39 23.90
CA GLY A 146 15.15 -3.91 22.60
C GLY A 146 15.98 -3.30 21.47
N MET A 147 16.53 -4.14 20.60
CA MET A 147 17.32 -3.71 19.45
C MET A 147 16.71 -4.25 18.15
N LEU A 148 16.57 -3.36 17.18
CA LEU A 148 16.19 -3.66 15.81
C LEU A 148 16.93 -2.71 14.87
N LYS A 149 17.51 -3.24 13.79
CA LYS A 149 18.08 -2.41 12.73
C LYS A 149 17.54 -2.89 11.39
N ALA A 150 16.69 -2.09 10.78
CA ALA A 150 16.12 -2.34 9.47
C ALA A 150 16.19 -1.08 8.61
N GLY A 151 16.13 -1.24 7.32
CA GLY A 151 16.05 -0.14 6.35
C GLY A 151 15.37 -0.62 5.09
N SER A 152 14.73 0.29 4.37
CA SER A 152 14.06 0.03 3.10
C SER A 152 14.50 1.01 2.02
N VAL A 153 14.38 0.60 0.78
CA VAL A 153 14.73 1.42 -0.39
C VAL A 153 13.90 0.99 -1.58
N VAL A 154 13.49 1.96 -2.38
CA VAL A 154 12.93 1.68 -3.71
C VAL A 154 14.09 1.37 -4.66
N ARG A 155 14.07 0.20 -5.28
CA ARG A 155 15.10 -0.30 -6.20
C ARG A 155 14.80 0.03 -7.64
N ASP A 156 13.52 0.03 -7.99
CA ASP A 156 13.02 0.27 -9.34
C ASP A 156 11.80 1.19 -9.26
N GLU A 157 11.98 2.44 -9.64
CA GLU A 157 10.91 3.44 -9.65
C GLU A 157 9.86 3.17 -10.74
N GLY A 158 10.21 2.41 -11.80
CA GLY A 158 9.28 1.99 -12.84
C GLY A 158 8.28 0.93 -12.37
N GLY A 159 8.63 0.17 -11.32
CA GLY A 159 7.77 -0.83 -10.69
C GLY A 159 6.81 -0.30 -9.62
N LEU A 160 6.68 1.04 -9.51
CA LEU A 160 5.91 1.72 -8.48
C LEU A 160 4.93 2.72 -9.09
N VAL A 161 3.66 2.67 -8.70
CA VAL A 161 2.61 3.62 -9.12
C VAL A 161 1.92 4.18 -7.89
N LYS A 162 1.84 5.50 -7.82
CA LYS A 162 1.07 6.22 -6.82
C LYS A 162 -0.37 6.40 -7.29
N VAL A 163 -1.32 5.97 -6.51
CA VAL A 163 -2.76 6.13 -6.78
C VAL A 163 -3.38 7.00 -5.71
N GLN A 164 -3.99 8.10 -6.15
CA GLN A 164 -4.65 9.05 -5.28
C GLN A 164 -6.17 8.90 -5.36
N TYR A 165 -6.82 8.89 -4.21
CA TYR A 165 -8.28 8.92 -4.13
C TYR A 165 -8.73 9.82 -2.98
N THR A 166 -9.95 10.33 -3.10
CA THR A 166 -10.54 11.16 -2.07
C THR A 166 -11.37 10.28 -1.16
N GLU A 167 -11.22 10.40 0.13
CA GLU A 167 -12.15 9.80 1.07
C GLU A 167 -13.46 10.58 1.03
N SER A 168 -14.54 9.94 0.62
CA SER A 168 -15.88 10.42 0.88
C SER A 168 -16.58 9.42 1.79
N ALA A 169 -16.98 9.91 2.95
CA ALA A 169 -17.82 9.17 3.89
C ALA A 169 -19.18 8.85 3.27
#